data_6a804b2e326ad0ce5c96b211b3a63d30
#
_entry.id   6a804b2e326ad0ce5c96b211b3a63d30
#
_cell.length_a   1.000
_cell.length_b   1.000
_cell.length_c   1.000
_cell.angle_alpha   90.00
_cell.angle_beta   90.00
_cell.angle_gamma   90.00
#
_symmetry.space_group_name_H-M   'P 1'
#
loop_
_entity.id
_entity.type
_entity.pdbx_description
1 polymer ?
#
loop_
_entity_poly.entity_id
_entity_poly.type
_entity_poly.pdbx_seq_one_letter_code
_entity_poly.pdbx_strand_id
1 'polypeptide(L)'
;MTFVPGTPYALITEKRGALKVWQPNSPIRDVEGVPKVAYGGQGGLGDVVLHPDYARNKLVYLSWVEPGEGGTAGSAVGHARLDLQPEQPSLQDLKVIWRQQPKVGGNNHFSQRLAFSPDGRYLFITSGERFKFTVAQDLNQNLGKVIRLTPEGGVPSDNPFFNRGKIASQIWSYGQRNILGLAFDGAGKLWTAEMGPRGGDEFNRIERGSNYGWPTVSNGQHYDGTPIPAHSTRPDLNAPEVTWNPVISPSSLVIYTGDAFPAWRGSALIGGLSSEALIRVAIDGTRAREAERWDMGARIREVEQGPDGAVWLLEDERGSSQGRLLRLSPAQ
;
A
#
# COMPACT_ATOMS: atom_id res chain seq x y z
N MET A 1 4.57 4.38 6.95
CA MET A 1 5.79 4.86 7.68
C MET A 1 7.00 4.60 6.82
N THR A 2 8.07 5.44 6.89
CA THR A 2 9.34 5.17 6.20
C THR A 2 10.51 5.82 6.95
N PHE A 3 11.69 5.20 6.94
CA PHE A 3 12.90 5.75 7.55
C PHE A 3 13.66 6.65 6.57
N VAL A 4 14.20 7.76 7.06
CA VAL A 4 14.95 8.72 6.26
C VAL A 4 16.44 8.33 6.25
N PRO A 5 17.03 7.92 5.12
CA PRO A 5 18.39 7.43 5.03
C PRO A 5 19.43 8.42 5.56
N GLY A 6 20.40 7.91 6.31
CA GLY A 6 21.49 8.71 6.89
C GLY A 6 21.08 9.62 8.03
N THR A 7 19.89 9.43 8.58
CA THR A 7 19.35 10.21 9.71
C THR A 7 18.72 9.28 10.74
N PRO A 8 18.45 9.74 11.97
CA PRO A 8 17.68 8.97 12.96
C PRO A 8 16.17 9.09 12.76
N TYR A 9 15.71 9.76 11.70
CA TYR A 9 14.30 10.12 11.53
C TYR A 9 13.50 9.02 10.82
N ALA A 10 12.23 8.90 11.21
CA ALA A 10 11.18 8.25 10.43
C ALA A 10 10.03 9.22 10.16
N LEU A 11 9.41 9.06 9.00
CA LEU A 11 8.18 9.76 8.62
C LEU A 11 6.99 8.86 8.90
N ILE A 12 5.97 9.40 9.55
CA ILE A 12 4.73 8.68 9.88
C ILE A 12 3.54 9.50 9.40
N THR A 13 2.67 8.89 8.62
CA THR A 13 1.41 9.51 8.20
C THR A 13 0.31 9.21 9.21
N GLU A 14 -0.42 10.24 9.60
CA GLU A 14 -1.67 10.11 10.33
C GLU A 14 -2.84 10.35 9.37
N LYS A 15 -3.77 9.43 9.35
CA LYS A 15 -4.90 9.45 8.41
C LYS A 15 -5.71 10.74 8.42
N ARG A 16 -5.71 11.48 9.55
CA ARG A 16 -6.38 12.79 9.68
C ARG A 16 -5.72 13.91 8.88
N GLY A 17 -4.53 13.67 8.30
CA GLY A 17 -3.84 14.62 7.43
C GLY A 17 -2.57 15.21 8.03
N ALA A 18 -2.00 14.62 9.05
CA ALA A 18 -0.69 15.02 9.57
C ALA A 18 0.41 14.07 9.06
N LEU A 19 1.54 14.64 8.69
CA LEU A 19 2.81 13.94 8.49
C LEU A 19 3.70 14.27 9.67
N LYS A 20 4.26 13.25 10.31
CA LYS A 20 5.08 13.39 11.52
C LYS A 20 6.52 13.03 11.22
N VAL A 21 7.46 13.74 11.85
CA VAL A 21 8.86 13.31 11.99
C VAL A 21 9.02 12.75 13.39
N TRP A 22 9.43 11.49 13.45
CA TRP A 22 9.73 10.76 14.68
C TRP A 22 11.22 10.41 14.74
N GLN A 23 11.79 10.42 15.93
CA GLN A 23 13.08 9.82 16.26
C GLN A 23 13.07 9.33 17.72
N PRO A 24 13.91 8.36 18.09
CA PRO A 24 14.01 7.88 19.47
C PRO A 24 14.32 9.03 20.46
N ASN A 25 13.68 8.99 21.62
CA ASN A 25 13.94 9.90 22.75
C ASN A 25 13.77 11.41 22.45
N SER A 26 12.95 11.74 21.44
CA SER A 26 12.66 13.13 21.10
C SER A 26 11.16 13.35 20.89
N PRO A 27 10.66 14.56 21.11
CA PRO A 27 9.28 14.89 20.78
C PRO A 27 8.98 14.66 19.29
N ILE A 28 7.79 14.14 18.99
CA ILE A 28 7.28 14.02 17.63
C ILE A 28 6.98 15.43 17.11
N ARG A 29 7.36 15.72 15.85
CA ARG A 29 7.14 17.02 15.21
C ARG A 29 6.22 16.87 14.02
N ASP A 30 5.36 17.86 13.81
CA ASP A 30 4.54 17.98 12.62
C ASP A 30 5.35 18.54 11.45
N VAL A 31 5.08 18.03 10.25
CA VAL A 31 5.64 18.54 9.00
C VAL A 31 4.63 19.49 8.37
N GLU A 32 5.03 20.73 8.09
CA GLU A 32 4.19 21.70 7.39
C GLU A 32 4.09 21.40 5.89
N GLY A 33 3.09 22.00 5.22
CA GLY A 33 2.91 21.87 3.77
C GLY A 33 2.24 20.58 3.32
N VAL A 34 1.72 19.77 4.24
CA VAL A 34 0.96 18.56 3.93
C VAL A 34 -0.36 18.94 3.21
N PRO A 35 -0.76 18.23 2.15
CA PRO A 35 -2.00 18.53 1.45
C PRO A 35 -3.23 18.34 2.34
N LYS A 36 -4.26 19.17 2.13
CA LYS A 36 -5.56 18.98 2.80
C LYS A 36 -6.19 17.67 2.32
N VAL A 37 -6.66 16.86 3.26
CA VAL A 37 -7.24 15.54 2.98
C VAL A 37 -8.74 15.51 3.24
N ALA A 38 -9.48 14.73 2.45
CA ALA A 38 -10.85 14.33 2.75
C ALA A 38 -10.79 13.14 3.74
N TYR A 39 -10.80 13.43 5.03
CA TYR A 39 -10.79 12.43 6.08
C TYR A 39 -12.18 11.84 6.28
N GLY A 40 -12.29 10.51 6.27
CA GLY A 40 -13.51 9.77 6.57
C GLY A 40 -13.41 8.29 6.22
N GLY A 41 -14.01 7.43 7.04
CA GLY A 41 -13.96 5.97 6.84
C GLY A 41 -12.53 5.44 6.70
N GLN A 42 -12.18 4.92 5.52
CA GLN A 42 -10.83 4.45 5.19
C GLN A 42 -9.96 5.53 4.52
N GLY A 43 -10.53 6.69 4.21
CA GLY A 43 -9.83 7.77 3.51
C GLY A 43 -9.12 8.75 4.43
N GLY A 44 -8.14 9.47 3.88
CA GLY A 44 -7.33 10.48 4.55
C GLY A 44 -5.93 10.58 3.93
N LEU A 45 -4.93 10.93 4.73
CA LEU A 45 -3.52 10.82 4.34
C LEU A 45 -3.14 9.33 4.33
N GLY A 46 -2.59 8.87 3.23
CA GLY A 46 -2.25 7.47 3.01
C GLY A 46 -0.77 7.18 3.26
N ASP A 47 -0.10 6.76 2.22
CA ASP A 47 1.30 6.32 2.26
C ASP A 47 2.30 7.47 2.14
N VAL A 48 3.53 7.23 2.59
CA VAL A 48 4.69 8.07 2.37
C VAL A 48 5.89 7.21 1.99
N VAL A 49 6.49 7.50 0.84
CA VAL A 49 7.71 6.82 0.38
C VAL A 49 8.74 7.85 -0.09
N LEU A 50 10.01 7.50 0.03
CA LEU A 50 11.10 8.34 -0.44
C LEU A 50 11.44 8.01 -1.90
N HIS A 51 11.84 9.03 -2.65
CA HIS A 51 12.43 8.80 -3.96
C HIS A 51 13.69 7.92 -3.82
N PRO A 52 13.96 6.96 -4.72
CA PRO A 52 15.18 6.12 -4.64
C PRO A 52 16.46 6.93 -4.52
N ASP A 53 16.48 8.12 -5.10
CA ASP A 53 17.61 9.06 -5.08
C ASP A 53 17.45 10.19 -4.03
N TYR A 54 16.73 9.89 -2.96
CA TYR A 54 16.41 10.87 -1.89
C TYR A 54 17.65 11.57 -1.32
N ALA A 55 18.77 10.87 -1.24
CA ALA A 55 20.01 11.47 -0.75
C ALA A 55 20.40 12.75 -1.50
N ARG A 56 20.09 12.82 -2.81
CA ARG A 56 20.38 13.97 -3.66
C ARG A 56 19.22 14.95 -3.79
N ASN A 57 18.01 14.45 -4.04
CA ASN A 57 16.89 15.29 -4.45
C ASN A 57 15.92 15.66 -3.31
N LYS A 58 16.00 14.96 -2.16
CA LYS A 58 15.13 15.15 -0.99
C LYS A 58 13.64 15.00 -1.29
N LEU A 59 13.27 14.30 -2.37
CA LEU A 59 11.88 14.10 -2.75
C LEU A 59 11.22 13.00 -1.92
N VAL A 60 10.04 13.32 -1.41
CA VAL A 60 9.11 12.38 -0.79
C VAL A 60 7.83 12.34 -1.61
N TYR A 61 7.21 11.16 -1.68
CA TYR A 61 5.94 10.94 -2.35
C TYR A 61 4.88 10.63 -1.32
N LEU A 62 3.72 11.23 -1.51
CA LEU A 62 2.57 11.07 -0.63
C LEU A 62 1.36 10.66 -1.45
N SER A 63 0.53 9.82 -0.85
CA SER A 63 -0.84 9.57 -1.32
C SER A 63 -1.85 10.11 -0.32
N TRP A 64 -2.97 10.63 -0.80
CA TRP A 64 -4.04 11.12 0.05
C TRP A 64 -5.39 11.06 -0.65
N VAL A 65 -6.46 11.20 0.11
CA VAL A 65 -7.80 11.36 -0.45
C VAL A 65 -8.09 12.85 -0.66
N GLU A 66 -8.35 13.21 -1.91
CA GLU A 66 -8.69 14.56 -2.33
C GLU A 66 -10.22 14.66 -2.52
N PRO A 67 -10.89 15.70 -1.99
CA PRO A 67 -12.31 15.90 -2.23
C PRO A 67 -12.60 16.19 -3.69
N GLY A 68 -13.81 15.86 -4.14
CA GLY A 68 -14.37 16.19 -5.44
C GLY A 68 -15.68 16.94 -5.30
N GLU A 69 -16.30 17.23 -6.42
CA GLU A 69 -17.62 17.89 -6.47
C GLU A 69 -18.73 16.92 -6.02
N GLY A 70 -19.82 17.46 -5.50
CA GLY A 70 -21.01 16.68 -5.16
C GLY A 70 -20.79 15.61 -4.09
N GLY A 71 -19.87 15.81 -3.15
CA GLY A 71 -19.59 14.84 -2.08
C GLY A 71 -18.78 13.63 -2.53
N THR A 72 -18.17 13.70 -3.71
CA THR A 72 -17.24 12.66 -4.19
C THR A 72 -15.85 12.85 -3.60
N ALA A 73 -15.02 11.79 -3.65
CA ALA A 73 -13.62 11.84 -3.29
C ALA A 73 -12.83 10.78 -4.09
N GLY A 74 -11.54 10.97 -4.22
CA GLY A 74 -10.65 10.03 -4.90
C GLY A 74 -9.22 10.16 -4.40
N SER A 75 -8.43 9.13 -4.58
CA SER A 75 -7.01 9.14 -4.22
C SER A 75 -6.23 10.09 -5.15
N ALA A 76 -5.27 10.78 -4.59
CA ALA A 76 -4.28 11.57 -5.29
C ALA A 76 -2.89 11.16 -4.84
N VAL A 77 -1.90 11.37 -5.70
CA VAL A 77 -0.48 11.16 -5.42
C VAL A 77 0.30 12.37 -5.88
N GLY A 78 1.25 12.78 -5.07
CA GLY A 78 2.16 13.87 -5.38
C GLY A 78 3.51 13.68 -4.71
N HIS A 79 4.45 14.51 -5.10
CA HIS A 79 5.75 14.60 -4.46
C HIS A 79 6.06 16.03 -4.02
N ALA A 80 6.89 16.13 -3.01
CA ALA A 80 7.40 17.40 -2.50
C ALA A 80 8.86 17.21 -2.05
N ARG A 81 9.58 18.29 -1.94
CA ARG A 81 10.91 18.28 -1.32
C ARG A 81 10.72 18.38 0.20
N LEU A 82 11.28 17.42 0.93
CA LEU A 82 11.29 17.42 2.39
C LEU A 82 12.48 18.24 2.91
N ASP A 83 12.16 19.26 3.68
CA ASP A 83 13.12 20.02 4.47
C ASP A 83 12.98 19.62 5.94
N LEU A 84 14.08 19.11 6.52
CA LEU A 84 14.13 18.62 7.90
C LEU A 84 14.77 19.64 8.85
N GLN A 85 14.43 20.93 8.70
CA GLN A 85 14.88 21.95 9.64
C GLN A 85 14.54 21.54 11.09
N PRO A 86 15.48 21.76 12.06
CA PRO A 86 15.33 21.27 13.42
C PRO A 86 14.07 21.77 14.12
N GLU A 87 13.67 23.01 13.87
CA GLU A 87 12.52 23.63 14.54
C GLU A 87 11.21 23.31 13.83
N GLN A 88 11.19 23.39 12.49
CA GLN A 88 9.97 23.26 11.70
C GLN A 88 10.23 22.49 10.39
N PRO A 89 10.08 21.16 10.37
CA PRO A 89 10.16 20.39 9.13
C PRO A 89 8.99 20.75 8.19
N SER A 90 9.26 20.78 6.89
CA SER A 90 8.25 21.18 5.90
C SER A 90 8.36 20.45 4.57
N LEU A 91 7.24 20.35 3.88
CA LEU A 91 7.15 19.95 2.48
C LEU A 91 7.12 21.20 1.59
N GLN A 92 8.04 21.27 0.64
CA GLN A 92 8.16 22.37 -0.30
C GLN A 92 7.82 21.90 -1.71
N ASP A 93 7.23 22.80 -2.50
CA ASP A 93 6.95 22.60 -3.93
C ASP A 93 6.09 21.35 -4.20
N LEU A 94 5.02 21.13 -3.42
CA LEU A 94 4.12 19.97 -3.61
C LEU A 94 3.52 19.99 -5.02
N LYS A 95 3.83 18.92 -5.77
CA LYS A 95 3.32 18.69 -7.12
C LYS A 95 2.50 17.43 -7.18
N VAL A 96 1.23 17.55 -7.58
CA VAL A 96 0.35 16.40 -7.81
C VAL A 96 0.66 15.79 -9.18
N ILE A 97 0.94 14.49 -9.21
CA ILE A 97 1.34 13.72 -10.40
C ILE A 97 0.27 12.74 -10.87
N TRP A 98 -0.67 12.37 -10.01
CA TRP A 98 -1.74 11.44 -10.36
C TRP A 98 -3.01 11.69 -9.54
N ARG A 99 -4.17 11.41 -10.14
CA ARG A 99 -5.49 11.42 -9.48
C ARG A 99 -6.31 10.23 -9.92
N GLN A 100 -7.00 9.62 -8.97
CA GLN A 100 -8.00 8.60 -9.23
C GLN A 100 -9.16 9.18 -10.04
N GLN A 101 -9.57 8.50 -11.11
CA GLN A 101 -10.63 8.92 -12.01
C GLN A 101 -11.59 7.75 -12.31
N PRO A 102 -12.91 7.99 -12.17
CA PRO A 102 -13.53 9.20 -11.62
C PRO A 102 -13.36 9.29 -10.09
N LYS A 103 -13.56 10.47 -9.51
CA LYS A 103 -13.86 10.59 -8.09
C LYS A 103 -15.30 10.12 -7.86
N VAL A 104 -15.53 9.37 -6.79
CA VAL A 104 -16.84 8.75 -6.49
C VAL A 104 -17.23 8.94 -5.03
N GLY A 105 -18.52 8.84 -4.73
CA GLY A 105 -19.03 8.90 -3.36
C GLY A 105 -18.65 7.65 -2.55
N GLY A 106 -18.64 7.81 -1.22
CA GLY A 106 -18.31 6.77 -0.26
C GLY A 106 -16.87 6.86 0.26
N ASN A 107 -16.62 6.21 1.41
CA ASN A 107 -15.42 6.38 2.21
C ASN A 107 -14.62 5.08 2.39
N ASN A 108 -14.80 4.10 1.49
CA ASN A 108 -14.14 2.80 1.55
C ASN A 108 -13.19 2.57 0.37
N HIS A 109 -12.28 1.62 0.51
CA HIS A 109 -11.42 1.02 -0.50
C HIS A 109 -10.66 2.05 -1.33
N PHE A 110 -9.85 2.86 -0.67
CA PHE A 110 -8.98 3.82 -1.36
C PHE A 110 -7.65 3.21 -1.80
N SER A 111 -7.18 2.14 -1.12
CA SER A 111 -5.84 1.54 -1.26
C SER A 111 -4.72 2.52 -0.90
N GLN A 112 -4.14 3.24 -1.87
CA GLN A 112 -3.18 4.34 -1.67
C GLN A 112 -1.73 3.92 -1.39
N ARG A 113 -1.33 2.65 -1.58
CA ARG A 113 0.07 2.23 -1.41
C ARG A 113 0.93 2.64 -2.60
N LEU A 114 2.17 2.98 -2.30
CA LEU A 114 3.18 3.44 -3.23
C LEU A 114 4.42 2.54 -3.16
N ALA A 115 4.99 2.19 -4.31
CA ALA A 115 6.29 1.52 -4.36
C ALA A 115 7.06 1.95 -5.62
N PHE A 116 8.34 2.22 -5.47
CA PHE A 116 9.23 2.39 -6.61
C PHE A 116 9.71 1.04 -7.14
N SER A 117 9.87 0.93 -8.46
CA SER A 117 10.60 -0.19 -9.04
C SER A 117 12.05 -0.21 -8.52
N PRO A 118 12.70 -1.40 -8.44
CA PRO A 118 14.07 -1.50 -7.90
C PRO A 118 15.10 -0.63 -8.63
N ASP A 119 14.88 -0.34 -9.92
CA ASP A 119 15.71 0.54 -10.73
C ASP A 119 15.36 2.04 -10.58
N GLY A 120 14.35 2.36 -9.76
CA GLY A 120 13.89 3.72 -9.50
C GLY A 120 13.16 4.41 -10.67
N ARG A 121 13.00 3.75 -11.81
CA ARG A 121 12.43 4.38 -13.02
C ARG A 121 10.92 4.52 -13.01
N TYR A 122 10.23 3.75 -12.19
CA TYR A 122 8.78 3.73 -12.16
C TYR A 122 8.23 3.81 -10.75
N LEU A 123 7.12 4.51 -10.61
CA LEU A 123 6.29 4.54 -9.42
C LEU A 123 5.04 3.70 -9.67
N PHE A 124 4.79 2.74 -8.77
CA PHE A 124 3.57 1.94 -8.74
C PHE A 124 2.63 2.47 -7.66
N ILE A 125 1.35 2.57 -8.00
CA ILE A 125 0.30 3.14 -7.14
C ILE A 125 -0.86 2.15 -7.08
N THR A 126 -1.33 1.84 -5.89
CA THR A 126 -2.55 1.04 -5.73
C THR A 126 -3.77 1.95 -5.65
N SER A 127 -4.80 1.60 -6.40
CA SER A 127 -6.05 2.34 -6.52
C SER A 127 -7.22 1.42 -6.23
N GLY A 128 -7.88 1.61 -5.10
CA GLY A 128 -9.01 0.77 -4.68
C GLY A 128 -10.28 0.99 -5.51
N GLU A 129 -11.17 0.00 -5.52
CA GLU A 129 -12.39 0.02 -6.32
C GLU A 129 -13.53 0.84 -5.68
N ARG A 130 -13.30 1.42 -4.51
CA ARG A 130 -14.18 2.37 -3.83
C ARG A 130 -15.57 1.81 -3.46
N PHE A 131 -15.64 0.48 -3.23
CA PHE A 131 -16.88 -0.26 -2.97
C PHE A 131 -17.89 -0.13 -4.13
N LYS A 132 -17.37 -0.11 -5.39
CA LYS A 132 -18.18 0.00 -6.63
C LYS A 132 -18.16 -1.28 -7.46
N PHE A 133 -17.46 -2.32 -7.00
CA PHE A 133 -17.40 -3.68 -7.58
C PHE A 133 -16.97 -3.70 -9.06
N THR A 134 -17.90 -3.59 -10.00
CA THR A 134 -17.69 -3.80 -11.45
C THR A 134 -16.67 -2.84 -12.07
N VAL A 135 -16.40 -1.69 -11.46
CA VAL A 135 -15.39 -0.72 -11.94
C VAL A 135 -14.00 -1.32 -11.98
N ALA A 136 -13.72 -2.35 -11.16
CA ALA A 136 -12.44 -3.05 -11.16
C ALA A 136 -12.12 -3.72 -12.50
N GLN A 137 -13.15 -4.08 -13.30
CA GLN A 137 -13.02 -4.68 -14.61
C GLN A 137 -13.02 -3.65 -15.77
N ASP A 138 -13.37 -2.38 -15.50
CA ASP A 138 -13.47 -1.35 -16.52
C ASP A 138 -12.13 -0.62 -16.70
N LEU A 139 -11.52 -0.73 -17.87
CA LEU A 139 -10.24 -0.06 -18.18
C LEU A 139 -10.39 1.45 -18.49
N ASN A 140 -11.62 1.98 -18.60
CA ASN A 140 -11.87 3.40 -18.74
C ASN A 140 -11.86 4.17 -17.41
N GLN A 141 -11.64 3.45 -16.32
CA GLN A 141 -11.52 3.97 -14.96
C GLN A 141 -10.25 3.42 -14.31
N ASN A 142 -9.64 4.18 -13.42
CA ASN A 142 -8.48 3.67 -12.68
C ASN A 142 -8.79 3.21 -11.25
N LEU A 143 -10.06 2.84 -10.99
CA LEU A 143 -10.52 2.23 -9.74
C LEU A 143 -10.34 0.70 -9.80
N GLY A 144 -9.81 0.10 -8.72
CA GLY A 144 -9.51 -1.34 -8.65
C GLY A 144 -8.34 -1.74 -9.55
N LYS A 145 -7.23 -0.99 -9.46
CA LYS A 145 -6.08 -1.10 -10.36
C LYS A 145 -4.75 -0.99 -9.62
N VAL A 146 -3.72 -1.55 -10.22
CA VAL A 146 -2.34 -1.10 -10.01
C VAL A 146 -1.97 -0.19 -11.19
N ILE A 147 -1.48 0.99 -10.88
CA ILE A 147 -1.05 2.02 -11.82
C ILE A 147 0.47 2.02 -11.90
N ARG A 148 1.06 2.24 -13.09
CA ARG A 148 2.50 2.46 -13.28
C ARG A 148 2.76 3.76 -14.02
N LEU A 149 3.56 4.63 -13.41
CA LEU A 149 3.97 5.93 -13.95
C LEU A 149 5.49 6.11 -13.81
N THR A 150 6.04 7.12 -14.49
CA THR A 150 7.37 7.63 -14.11
C THR A 150 7.28 8.42 -12.80
N PRO A 151 8.40 8.68 -12.13
CA PRO A 151 8.39 9.49 -10.89
C PRO A 151 7.73 10.86 -11.06
N GLU A 152 7.80 11.46 -12.25
CA GLU A 152 7.20 12.77 -12.57
C GLU A 152 5.73 12.67 -12.99
N GLY A 153 5.15 11.48 -13.03
CA GLY A 153 3.76 11.23 -13.42
C GLY A 153 3.55 10.99 -14.91
N GLY A 154 4.61 10.82 -15.69
CA GLY A 154 4.54 10.43 -17.09
C GLY A 154 4.06 8.98 -17.26
N VAL A 155 3.40 8.69 -18.37
CA VAL A 155 2.93 7.33 -18.68
C VAL A 155 3.98 6.60 -19.54
N PRO A 156 4.54 5.47 -19.04
CA PRO A 156 5.47 4.66 -19.82
C PRO A 156 4.81 4.06 -21.06
N SER A 157 5.47 4.18 -22.21
CA SER A 157 4.93 3.69 -23.50
C SER A 157 4.83 2.16 -23.59
N ASP A 158 5.53 1.45 -22.72
CA ASP A 158 5.47 -0.01 -22.59
C ASP A 158 4.44 -0.49 -21.56
N ASN A 159 3.56 0.39 -21.05
CA ASN A 159 2.41 -0.03 -20.26
C ASN A 159 1.47 -0.92 -21.09
N PRO A 160 0.84 -1.96 -20.48
CA PRO A 160 0.09 -2.98 -21.23
C PRO A 160 -1.09 -2.42 -22.04
N PHE A 161 -1.68 -1.33 -21.58
CA PHE A 161 -2.86 -0.72 -22.19
C PHE A 161 -2.58 0.68 -22.75
N PHE A 162 -1.32 0.99 -23.08
CA PHE A 162 -0.85 2.33 -23.50
C PHE A 162 -1.70 2.95 -24.62
N ASN A 163 -2.09 2.13 -25.62
CA ASN A 163 -2.85 2.60 -26.80
C ASN A 163 -4.39 2.57 -26.59
N ARG A 164 -4.88 2.31 -25.36
CA ARG A 164 -6.33 2.18 -25.09
C ARG A 164 -6.97 3.42 -24.44
N GLY A 165 -6.34 4.59 -24.57
CA GLY A 165 -6.83 5.87 -24.04
C GLY A 165 -6.14 6.32 -22.77
N LYS A 166 -6.40 7.58 -22.39
CA LYS A 166 -5.64 8.31 -21.36
C LYS A 166 -5.64 7.62 -19.98
N ILE A 167 -6.76 7.03 -19.57
CA ILE A 167 -6.85 6.35 -18.25
C ILE A 167 -6.26 4.96 -18.36
N ALA A 168 -6.66 4.18 -19.36
CA ALA A 168 -6.17 2.82 -19.57
C ALA A 168 -4.63 2.76 -19.70
N SER A 169 -4.02 3.76 -20.36
CA SER A 169 -2.58 3.81 -20.55
C SER A 169 -1.75 3.82 -19.26
N GLN A 170 -2.34 4.24 -18.14
CA GLN A 170 -1.70 4.27 -16.82
C GLN A 170 -1.72 2.90 -16.11
N ILE A 171 -2.63 2.00 -16.52
CA ILE A 171 -2.93 0.75 -15.82
C ILE A 171 -1.84 -0.28 -16.08
N TRP A 172 -1.32 -0.88 -14.99
CA TRP A 172 -0.41 -2.02 -15.02
C TRP A 172 -1.15 -3.35 -14.89
N SER A 173 -2.08 -3.45 -13.94
CA SER A 173 -2.99 -4.59 -13.75
C SER A 173 -4.36 -4.13 -13.25
N TYR A 174 -5.37 -5.00 -13.32
CA TYR A 174 -6.75 -4.65 -12.98
C TYR A 174 -7.50 -5.82 -12.32
N GLY A 175 -8.74 -5.56 -11.91
CA GLY A 175 -9.54 -6.57 -11.22
C GLY A 175 -9.15 -6.73 -9.75
N GLN A 176 -8.63 -5.67 -9.12
CA GLN A 176 -8.32 -5.63 -7.70
C GLN A 176 -9.44 -4.94 -6.92
N ARG A 177 -9.54 -5.26 -5.62
CA ARG A 177 -10.53 -4.71 -4.70
C ARG A 177 -9.96 -3.57 -3.84
N ASN A 178 -9.10 -3.90 -2.89
CA ASN A 178 -8.53 -2.94 -1.92
C ASN A 178 -7.15 -3.39 -1.46
N ILE A 179 -6.14 -3.07 -2.24
CA ILE A 179 -4.74 -3.40 -1.98
C ILE A 179 -4.19 -2.48 -0.90
N LEU A 180 -3.73 -3.03 0.22
CA LEU A 180 -3.12 -2.27 1.32
C LEU A 180 -1.65 -2.62 1.58
N GLY A 181 -1.09 -3.57 0.86
CA GLY A 181 0.34 -3.87 0.84
C GLY A 181 0.88 -3.89 -0.58
N LEU A 182 2.05 -3.30 -0.82
CA LEU A 182 2.70 -3.22 -2.13
C LEU A 182 4.20 -3.20 -1.95
N ALA A 183 4.92 -4.20 -2.48
CA ALA A 183 6.37 -4.26 -2.38
C ALA A 183 6.99 -5.07 -3.52
N PHE A 184 8.23 -4.73 -3.88
CA PHE A 184 9.06 -5.54 -4.77
C PHE A 184 9.94 -6.50 -3.99
N ASP A 185 10.09 -7.72 -4.49
CA ASP A 185 11.08 -8.67 -3.96
C ASP A 185 12.48 -8.44 -4.58
N GLY A 186 13.47 -9.17 -4.06
CA GLY A 186 14.86 -9.07 -4.52
C GLY A 186 15.07 -9.52 -5.98
N ALA A 187 14.10 -10.21 -6.58
CA ALA A 187 14.10 -10.59 -8.00
C ALA A 187 13.35 -9.58 -8.89
N GLY A 188 12.87 -8.48 -8.31
CA GLY A 188 12.12 -7.44 -9.01
C GLY A 188 10.67 -7.82 -9.34
N LYS A 189 10.10 -8.81 -8.65
CA LYS A 189 8.68 -9.15 -8.76
C LYS A 189 7.87 -8.28 -7.82
N LEU A 190 6.74 -7.79 -8.31
CA LEU A 190 5.81 -6.97 -7.53
C LEU A 190 4.79 -7.86 -6.81
N TRP A 191 4.62 -7.64 -5.53
CA TRP A 191 3.70 -8.36 -4.66
C TRP A 191 2.71 -7.43 -4.00
N THR A 192 1.49 -7.90 -3.77
CA THR A 192 0.44 -7.16 -3.07
C THR A 192 -0.22 -7.99 -2.00
N ALA A 193 -0.65 -7.32 -0.93
CA ALA A 193 -1.58 -7.85 0.06
C ALA A 193 -2.90 -7.09 -0.04
N GLU A 194 -4.00 -7.81 -0.23
CA GLU A 194 -5.30 -7.25 -0.57
C GLU A 194 -6.40 -7.75 0.36
N MET A 195 -7.27 -6.85 0.78
CA MET A 195 -8.47 -7.18 1.52
C MET A 195 -9.55 -7.76 0.60
N GLY A 196 -9.97 -8.97 0.89
CA GLY A 196 -11.15 -9.60 0.34
C GLY A 196 -12.45 -9.06 0.96
N PRO A 197 -13.61 -9.62 0.56
CA PRO A 197 -14.90 -9.30 1.18
C PRO A 197 -15.06 -10.05 2.54
N ARG A 198 -16.04 -10.91 2.67
CA ARG A 198 -16.18 -11.80 3.83
C ARG A 198 -15.37 -13.07 3.59
N GLY A 199 -14.12 -13.14 4.06
CA GLY A 199 -13.12 -14.12 3.66
C GLY A 199 -12.38 -13.70 2.40
N GLY A 200 -11.38 -14.49 1.99
CA GLY A 200 -10.68 -14.34 0.73
C GLY A 200 -9.76 -13.12 0.64
N ASP A 201 -9.11 -12.74 1.75
CA ASP A 201 -7.94 -11.85 1.66
C ASP A 201 -6.86 -12.54 0.84
N GLU A 202 -6.04 -11.77 0.12
CA GLU A 202 -5.16 -12.30 -0.92
C GLU A 202 -3.73 -11.78 -0.80
N PHE A 203 -2.79 -12.66 -1.15
CA PHE A 203 -1.42 -12.28 -1.47
C PHE A 203 -1.15 -12.63 -2.93
N ASN A 204 -0.92 -11.60 -3.74
CA ASN A 204 -0.84 -11.72 -5.19
C ASN A 204 0.54 -11.33 -5.70
N ARG A 205 1.06 -12.08 -6.68
CA ARG A 205 2.17 -11.67 -7.54
C ARG A 205 1.61 -10.87 -8.71
N ILE A 206 1.97 -9.61 -8.81
CA ILE A 206 1.41 -8.70 -9.81
C ILE A 206 2.17 -8.77 -11.13
N GLU A 207 1.46 -9.13 -12.19
CA GLU A 207 1.98 -9.27 -13.53
C GLU A 207 1.42 -8.19 -14.48
N ARG A 208 2.21 -7.87 -15.49
CA ARG A 208 1.88 -6.87 -16.51
C ARG A 208 0.63 -7.27 -17.28
N GLY A 209 -0.41 -6.43 -17.27
CA GLY A 209 -1.64 -6.60 -18.04
C GLY A 209 -2.64 -7.61 -17.46
N SER A 210 -2.33 -8.24 -16.33
CA SER A 210 -3.14 -9.30 -15.75
C SER A 210 -4.41 -8.79 -15.06
N ASN A 211 -5.44 -9.65 -15.09
CA ASN A 211 -6.73 -9.46 -14.42
C ASN A 211 -6.82 -10.38 -13.18
N TYR A 212 -7.01 -9.80 -12.00
CA TYR A 212 -7.10 -10.49 -10.71
C TYR A 212 -8.54 -10.85 -10.31
N GLY A 213 -9.50 -10.61 -11.17
CA GLY A 213 -10.81 -11.21 -11.16
C GLY A 213 -11.90 -10.51 -10.35
N TRP A 214 -11.56 -9.62 -9.40
CA TRP A 214 -12.59 -8.93 -8.64
C TRP A 214 -13.51 -8.08 -9.56
N PRO A 215 -14.84 -8.09 -9.38
CA PRO A 215 -15.65 -8.88 -8.44
C PRO A 215 -16.19 -10.20 -9.03
N THR A 216 -15.71 -10.63 -10.19
CA THR A 216 -16.21 -11.82 -10.92
C THR A 216 -15.87 -13.11 -10.18
N VAL A 217 -14.70 -13.15 -9.54
CA VAL A 217 -14.24 -14.26 -8.71
C VAL A 217 -13.65 -13.75 -7.41
N SER A 218 -13.69 -14.58 -6.36
CA SER A 218 -13.03 -14.38 -5.07
C SER A 218 -13.05 -15.70 -4.30
N ASN A 219 -12.15 -15.89 -3.35
CA ASN A 219 -12.21 -16.99 -2.41
C ASN A 219 -13.00 -16.65 -1.13
N GLY A 220 -13.71 -15.51 -1.12
CA GLY A 220 -14.62 -15.06 -0.08
C GLY A 220 -16.09 -15.03 -0.54
N GLN A 221 -16.93 -14.42 0.26
CA GLN A 221 -18.37 -14.23 0.00
C GLN A 221 -18.72 -12.74 0.09
N HIS A 222 -19.83 -12.34 -0.51
CA HIS A 222 -20.41 -11.03 -0.23
C HIS A 222 -20.77 -10.87 1.25
N TYR A 223 -20.88 -9.64 1.75
CA TYR A 223 -21.19 -9.40 3.17
C TYR A 223 -22.59 -9.88 3.57
N ASP A 224 -23.53 -10.00 2.62
CA ASP A 224 -24.87 -10.59 2.81
C ASP A 224 -24.86 -12.14 2.79
N GLY A 225 -23.70 -12.76 2.55
CA GLY A 225 -23.53 -14.21 2.47
C GLY A 225 -23.72 -14.80 1.07
N THR A 226 -24.04 -13.97 0.06
CA THR A 226 -24.12 -14.44 -1.33
C THR A 226 -22.75 -14.95 -1.79
N PRO A 227 -22.66 -16.17 -2.37
CA PRO A 227 -21.41 -16.73 -2.86
C PRO A 227 -20.83 -15.91 -4.01
N ILE A 228 -19.51 -15.79 -4.05
CA ILE A 228 -18.76 -15.33 -5.23
C ILE A 228 -18.08 -16.56 -5.84
N PRO A 229 -18.08 -16.74 -7.16
CA PRO A 229 -17.37 -17.86 -7.78
C PRO A 229 -15.90 -17.87 -7.40
N ALA A 230 -15.36 -19.05 -7.07
CA ALA A 230 -13.94 -19.19 -6.71
C ALA A 230 -13.03 -18.97 -7.94
N HIS A 231 -11.78 -18.55 -7.74
CA HIS A 231 -10.79 -18.40 -8.81
C HIS A 231 -10.59 -19.65 -9.64
N SER A 232 -10.71 -20.85 -9.04
CA SER A 232 -10.64 -22.13 -9.75
C SER A 232 -11.68 -22.31 -10.86
N THR A 233 -12.77 -21.54 -10.86
CA THR A 233 -13.80 -21.55 -11.89
C THR A 233 -13.46 -20.72 -13.13
N ARG A 234 -12.42 -19.87 -13.02
CA ARG A 234 -11.99 -18.94 -14.07
C ARG A 234 -10.46 -18.94 -14.21
N PRO A 235 -9.89 -19.99 -14.84
CA PRO A 235 -8.45 -20.14 -15.02
C PRO A 235 -7.81 -19.10 -15.95
N ASP A 236 -8.61 -18.30 -16.64
CA ASP A 236 -8.22 -17.13 -17.43
C ASP A 236 -7.93 -15.89 -16.56
N LEU A 237 -8.26 -15.92 -15.28
CA LEU A 237 -8.01 -14.88 -14.31
C LEU A 237 -6.87 -15.28 -13.35
N ASN A 238 -6.05 -14.31 -12.96
CA ASN A 238 -4.94 -14.59 -12.06
C ASN A 238 -5.47 -14.91 -10.65
N ALA A 239 -5.16 -16.10 -10.17
CA ALA A 239 -5.47 -16.50 -8.80
C ALA A 239 -4.38 -16.03 -7.83
N PRO A 240 -4.73 -15.75 -6.56
CA PRO A 240 -3.77 -15.43 -5.53
C PRO A 240 -2.83 -16.59 -5.21
N GLU A 241 -1.58 -16.27 -4.83
CA GLU A 241 -0.61 -17.26 -4.34
C GLU A 241 -0.96 -17.75 -2.92
N VAL A 242 -1.51 -16.86 -2.10
CA VAL A 242 -2.06 -17.20 -0.76
C VAL A 242 -3.44 -16.54 -0.62
N THR A 243 -4.36 -17.26 -0.01
CA THR A 243 -5.66 -16.72 0.37
C THR A 243 -5.96 -17.04 1.84
N TRP A 244 -6.64 -16.12 2.52
CA TRP A 244 -7.01 -16.27 3.92
C TRP A 244 -8.52 -16.30 4.13
N ASN A 245 -8.98 -17.36 4.77
CA ASN A 245 -10.34 -17.51 5.24
C ASN A 245 -10.33 -18.27 6.58
N PRO A 246 -10.61 -17.59 7.72
CA PRO A 246 -11.10 -16.22 7.85
C PRO A 246 -10.08 -15.16 7.44
N VAL A 247 -10.54 -13.92 7.23
CA VAL A 247 -9.71 -12.76 6.86
C VAL A 247 -8.66 -12.45 7.91
N ILE A 248 -7.50 -11.98 7.46
CA ILE A 248 -6.47 -11.35 8.30
C ILE A 248 -6.61 -9.82 8.32
N SER A 249 -7.31 -9.24 7.34
CA SER A 249 -7.39 -7.82 7.03
C SER A 249 -6.00 -7.19 6.88
N PRO A 250 -5.26 -7.51 5.79
CA PRO A 250 -3.90 -7.04 5.58
C PRO A 250 -3.86 -5.52 5.52
N SER A 251 -2.83 -4.91 6.10
CA SER A 251 -2.72 -3.45 6.24
C SER A 251 -1.48 -2.85 5.58
N SER A 252 -0.44 -3.65 5.46
CA SER A 252 0.86 -3.24 4.92
C SER A 252 1.64 -4.47 4.48
N LEU A 253 2.72 -4.24 3.75
CA LEU A 253 3.59 -5.29 3.23
C LEU A 253 5.01 -4.74 3.10
N VAL A 254 5.97 -5.46 3.65
CA VAL A 254 7.38 -5.25 3.37
C VAL A 254 8.02 -6.59 2.97
N ILE A 255 8.93 -6.60 1.99
CA ILE A 255 9.80 -7.74 1.74
C ILE A 255 11.07 -7.54 2.58
N TYR A 256 11.27 -8.43 3.53
CA TYR A 256 12.37 -8.31 4.47
C TYR A 256 13.72 -8.63 3.81
N THR A 257 14.66 -7.71 3.93
CA THR A 257 16.01 -7.82 3.35
C THR A 257 17.13 -7.68 4.39
N GLY A 258 16.77 -7.41 5.64
CA GLY A 258 17.72 -7.15 6.71
C GLY A 258 18.48 -8.38 7.20
N ASP A 259 19.48 -8.15 8.05
CA ASP A 259 20.32 -9.18 8.63
C ASP A 259 19.92 -9.58 10.06
N ALA A 260 19.08 -8.76 10.72
CA ALA A 260 18.68 -9.03 12.11
C ALA A 260 17.88 -10.33 12.25
N PHE A 261 17.09 -10.68 11.23
CA PHE A 261 16.33 -11.94 11.16
C PHE A 261 16.70 -12.73 9.90
N PRO A 262 17.85 -13.44 9.86
CA PRO A 262 18.34 -14.07 8.63
C PRO A 262 17.35 -15.09 8.01
N ALA A 263 16.57 -15.80 8.84
CA ALA A 263 15.55 -16.74 8.39
C ALA A 263 14.33 -16.08 7.71
N TRP A 264 14.17 -14.76 7.84
CA TRP A 264 13.06 -14.02 7.24
C TRP A 264 13.44 -13.37 5.90
N ARG A 265 14.72 -13.35 5.55
CA ARG A 265 15.21 -12.70 4.34
C ARG A 265 14.51 -13.22 3.10
N GLY A 266 13.98 -12.31 2.27
CA GLY A 266 13.18 -12.62 1.09
C GLY A 266 11.71 -12.96 1.38
N SER A 267 11.30 -13.06 2.65
CA SER A 267 9.89 -13.24 3.01
C SER A 267 9.14 -11.91 2.99
N ALA A 268 7.84 -11.99 2.71
CA ALA A 268 6.91 -10.89 2.96
C ALA A 268 6.50 -10.89 4.43
N LEU A 269 6.51 -9.70 5.05
CA LEU A 269 5.95 -9.45 6.37
C LEU A 269 4.71 -8.59 6.20
N ILE A 270 3.58 -9.03 6.75
CA ILE A 270 2.26 -8.41 6.57
C ILE A 270 1.67 -8.12 7.94
N GLY A 271 1.20 -6.89 8.13
CA GLY A 271 0.40 -6.54 9.29
C GLY A 271 -1.05 -6.96 9.12
N GLY A 272 -1.62 -7.62 10.12
CA GLY A 272 -3.02 -8.03 10.17
C GLY A 272 -3.82 -7.15 11.13
N LEU A 273 -4.95 -6.61 10.64
CA LEU A 273 -5.83 -5.76 11.46
C LEU A 273 -6.84 -6.61 12.25
N SER A 274 -7.60 -7.46 11.57
CA SER A 274 -8.59 -8.31 12.25
C SER A 274 -7.98 -9.53 12.92
N SER A 275 -6.85 -10.00 12.39
CA SER A 275 -6.09 -11.10 12.99
C SER A 275 -5.19 -10.67 14.15
N GLU A 276 -5.03 -9.33 14.36
CA GLU A 276 -4.15 -8.77 15.41
C GLU A 276 -2.74 -9.37 15.40
N ALA A 277 -2.19 -9.61 14.20
CA ALA A 277 -1.00 -10.43 14.03
C ALA A 277 0.04 -9.79 13.10
N LEU A 278 1.29 -10.21 13.27
CA LEU A 278 2.33 -10.14 12.24
C LEU A 278 2.36 -11.48 11.51
N ILE A 279 2.26 -11.45 10.19
CA ILE A 279 2.23 -12.65 9.33
C ILE A 279 3.46 -12.67 8.45
N ARG A 280 4.19 -13.79 8.42
CA ARG A 280 5.28 -14.03 7.48
C ARG A 280 4.83 -14.96 6.37
N VAL A 281 4.99 -14.51 5.14
CA VAL A 281 4.75 -15.28 3.93
C VAL A 281 6.11 -15.59 3.29
N ALA A 282 6.46 -16.86 3.22
CA ALA A 282 7.65 -17.32 2.52
C ALA A 282 7.39 -17.29 1.01
N ILE A 283 8.31 -16.69 0.26
CA ILE A 283 8.28 -16.59 -1.19
C ILE A 283 9.36 -17.53 -1.75
N ASP A 284 8.98 -18.39 -2.70
CA ASP A 284 9.87 -19.29 -3.41
C ASP A 284 9.62 -19.16 -4.93
N GLY A 285 10.41 -18.31 -5.58
CA GLY A 285 10.28 -17.99 -6.99
C GLY A 285 8.95 -17.29 -7.32
N THR A 286 7.99 -18.05 -7.81
CA THR A 286 6.66 -17.53 -8.18
C THR A 286 5.56 -17.96 -7.20
N ARG A 287 5.90 -18.82 -6.26
CA ARG A 287 4.98 -19.35 -5.26
C ARG A 287 5.18 -18.70 -3.91
N ALA A 288 4.11 -18.68 -3.13
CA ALA A 288 4.16 -18.17 -1.76
C ALA A 288 3.29 -19.04 -0.84
N ARG A 289 3.63 -19.04 0.45
CA ARG A 289 2.82 -19.66 1.49
C ARG A 289 2.98 -18.93 2.82
N GLU A 290 1.92 -18.89 3.62
CA GLU A 290 2.07 -18.47 5.01
C GLU A 290 3.03 -19.43 5.72
N ALA A 291 4.04 -18.88 6.34
CA ALA A 291 5.07 -19.65 7.03
C ALA A 291 4.93 -19.53 8.54
N GLU A 292 4.62 -18.33 9.03
CA GLU A 292 4.50 -18.06 10.47
C GLU A 292 3.49 -16.93 10.70
N ARG A 293 2.88 -16.97 11.88
CA ARG A 293 1.96 -15.94 12.36
C ARG A 293 2.18 -15.74 13.85
N TRP A 294 2.39 -14.49 14.25
CA TRP A 294 2.56 -14.11 15.64
C TRP A 294 1.39 -13.23 16.07
N ASP A 295 0.69 -13.66 17.11
CA ASP A 295 -0.32 -12.85 17.78
C ASP A 295 0.38 -11.67 18.47
N MET A 296 -0.03 -10.46 18.10
CA MET A 296 0.51 -9.21 18.65
C MET A 296 -0.42 -8.61 19.71
N GLY A 297 -1.61 -9.18 19.91
CA GLY A 297 -2.63 -8.68 20.82
C GLY A 297 -3.16 -7.30 20.46
N ALA A 298 -2.87 -6.82 19.26
CA ALA A 298 -3.25 -5.52 18.75
C ALA A 298 -3.29 -5.50 17.22
N ARG A 299 -4.12 -4.63 16.68
CA ARG A 299 -4.24 -4.42 15.23
C ARG A 299 -2.96 -3.78 14.68
N ILE A 300 -2.26 -4.47 13.80
CA ILE A 300 -1.02 -3.98 13.19
C ILE A 300 -1.38 -3.22 11.90
N ARG A 301 -1.12 -1.91 11.87
CA ARG A 301 -1.42 -1.02 10.75
C ARG A 301 -0.27 -0.91 9.75
N GLU A 302 0.96 -0.93 10.25
CA GLU A 302 2.14 -0.79 9.40
C GLU A 302 3.22 -1.75 9.85
N VAL A 303 3.95 -2.29 8.88
CA VAL A 303 5.17 -3.05 9.07
C VAL A 303 6.26 -2.40 8.22
N GLU A 304 7.38 -2.07 8.82
CA GLU A 304 8.51 -1.41 8.14
C GLU A 304 9.83 -2.02 8.60
N GLN A 305 10.80 -2.09 7.71
CA GLN A 305 12.16 -2.50 8.05
C GLN A 305 13.01 -1.27 8.40
N GLY A 306 13.56 -1.25 9.59
CA GLY A 306 14.50 -0.21 10.02
C GLY A 306 15.87 -0.35 9.35
N PRO A 307 16.68 0.74 9.38
CA PRO A 307 18.00 0.75 8.77
C PRO A 307 18.99 -0.23 9.40
N ASP A 308 18.72 -0.67 10.62
CA ASP A 308 19.48 -1.67 11.38
C ASP A 308 18.97 -3.11 11.18
N GLY A 309 18.02 -3.31 10.27
CA GLY A 309 17.37 -4.59 10.01
C GLY A 309 16.31 -4.99 11.03
N ALA A 310 16.06 -4.20 12.08
CA ALA A 310 14.93 -4.42 12.97
C ALA A 310 13.60 -4.28 12.22
N VAL A 311 12.56 -4.99 12.68
CA VAL A 311 11.20 -4.82 12.14
C VAL A 311 10.41 -3.90 13.06
N TRP A 312 9.80 -2.88 12.46
CA TRP A 312 9.00 -1.90 13.17
C TRP A 312 7.53 -2.08 12.83
N LEU A 313 6.68 -2.01 13.86
CA LEU A 313 5.24 -2.19 13.74
C LEU A 313 4.53 -0.96 14.31
N LEU A 314 3.58 -0.42 13.55
CA LEU A 314 2.65 0.58 14.05
C LEU A 314 1.30 -0.09 14.33
N GLU A 315 0.80 0.09 15.54
CA GLU A 315 -0.56 -0.30 15.89
C GLU A 315 -1.59 0.67 15.31
N ASP A 316 -2.76 0.14 14.98
CA ASP A 316 -3.93 0.96 14.65
C ASP A 316 -4.54 1.52 15.95
N GLU A 317 -5.06 2.74 15.94
CA GLU A 317 -5.76 3.37 17.09
C GLU A 317 -7.23 2.88 17.18
N ARG A 318 -7.47 1.56 17.14
CA ARG A 318 -8.84 0.98 17.22
C ARG A 318 -8.85 -0.30 18.04
N GLY A 319 -9.98 -0.54 18.73
CA GLY A 319 -10.16 -1.73 19.58
C GLY A 319 -9.21 -1.71 20.78
N SER A 320 -8.46 -2.79 20.98
CA SER A 320 -7.46 -2.94 22.05
C SER A 320 -6.17 -2.19 21.79
N SER A 321 -5.95 -1.72 20.55
CA SER A 321 -4.72 -1.03 20.13
C SER A 321 -4.63 0.38 20.72
N GLN A 322 -3.41 0.80 21.05
CA GLN A 322 -3.12 2.08 21.69
C GLN A 322 -2.29 3.01 20.79
N GLY A 323 -2.10 2.67 19.52
CA GLY A 323 -1.27 3.44 18.57
C GLY A 323 0.23 3.39 18.90
N ARG A 324 0.73 2.29 19.45
CA ARG A 324 2.14 2.14 19.80
C ARG A 324 3.00 1.92 18.56
N LEU A 325 4.24 2.41 18.63
CA LEU A 325 5.32 2.03 17.72
C LEU A 325 6.19 0.98 18.41
N LEU A 326 6.21 -0.23 17.87
CA LEU A 326 6.95 -1.37 18.41
C LEU A 326 8.18 -1.64 17.56
N ARG A 327 9.30 -2.04 18.19
CA ARG A 327 10.52 -2.49 17.52
C ARG A 327 10.80 -3.93 17.89
N LEU A 328 10.82 -4.81 16.89
CA LEU A 328 11.25 -6.20 17.04
C LEU A 328 12.74 -6.31 16.75
N SER A 329 13.44 -6.96 17.65
CA SER A 329 14.86 -7.33 17.50
C SER A 329 15.05 -8.78 17.91
N PRO A 330 16.08 -9.49 17.42
CA PRO A 330 16.37 -10.84 17.88
C PRO A 330 16.49 -10.90 19.41
N ALA A 331 16.03 -12.03 19.99
CA ALA A 331 16.31 -12.30 21.39
C ALA A 331 17.83 -12.41 21.60
N GLN A 332 18.29 -11.85 22.71
CA GLN A 332 19.71 -11.93 23.13
C GLN A 332 20.00 -13.34 23.66
#